data_015d48730cf60555b35798ace1c63ea4
#
_entry.id   015d48730cf60555b35798ace1c63ea4
#
_cell.length_a   1.000
_cell.length_b   1.000
_cell.length_c   1.000
_cell.angle_alpha   90.00
_cell.angle_beta   90.00
_cell.angle_gamma   90.00
#
_symmetry.space_group_name_H-M   'P 1'
#
loop_
_entity.id
_entity.type
_entity.pdbx_description
1 polymer ?
#
loop_
_entity_poly.entity_id
_entity_poly.type
_entity_poly.pdbx_seq_one_letter_code
_entity_poly.pdbx_strand_id
1 'polypeptide(L)'
;MECARCHRPLRLIRSRPADKDDPRGRVFVASRKWPEGRICSGCYANACEVYGTCAACRVHRLLPGIGEDGERFCTDCAGGLGDFTCTRCGNEGWNHYRGVCGRCVLSDRLTVQLDDGTGRVRPELVAFFDRIVAMDRPRVGILWLSKPHVPPILHALAHGEVPLTHDGLSSLSPPKSVAHVRDLLIAAGVLPPADRQLVLFEQWLARWLEQLSDPAQHKILQTYATWSVLRRLRKIAEDGPLGPYREQAARCGLRAAAAFLDELASHGVDLAGCRQADLDRWLATASDSAKKTLWPFFTWAIRTRRMPRLSLPPLRRETPKLISLRERAELLRRIHVGDDMNLTERVIAMLILLYAQPLSRITRLNIDDITLDE
;
A
#
# COMPACT_ATOMS: atom_id res chain seq x y z
N MET A 1 -30.28 -4.22 -17.74
CA MET A 1 -29.35 -3.86 -18.84
C MET A 1 -27.93 -3.89 -18.29
N GLU A 2 -27.03 -4.63 -18.92
CA GLU A 2 -25.65 -4.85 -18.46
C GLU A 2 -24.64 -4.17 -19.39
N CYS A 3 -23.44 -3.95 -18.87
CA CYS A 3 -22.33 -3.42 -19.64
C CYS A 3 -21.76 -4.48 -20.58
N ALA A 4 -21.66 -4.18 -21.88
CA ALA A 4 -21.14 -5.14 -22.86
C ALA A 4 -19.70 -5.61 -22.60
N ARG A 5 -18.89 -4.86 -21.83
CA ARG A 5 -17.48 -5.21 -21.53
C ARG A 5 -17.26 -5.91 -20.21
N CYS A 6 -17.93 -5.48 -19.14
CA CYS A 6 -17.66 -6.01 -17.79
C CYS A 6 -18.84 -6.75 -17.18
N HIS A 7 -19.93 -6.90 -17.93
CA HIS A 7 -21.18 -7.60 -17.57
C HIS A 7 -21.84 -7.12 -16.26
N ARG A 8 -21.35 -6.01 -15.69
CA ARG A 8 -21.97 -5.41 -14.50
C ARG A 8 -23.25 -4.67 -14.87
N PRO A 9 -24.26 -4.65 -13.98
CA PRO A 9 -25.48 -3.90 -14.19
C PRO A 9 -25.16 -2.41 -14.42
N LEU A 10 -25.80 -1.83 -15.44
CA LEU A 10 -25.65 -0.41 -15.75
C LEU A 10 -26.42 0.42 -14.72
N ARG A 11 -25.73 1.42 -14.15
CA ARG A 11 -26.29 2.29 -13.12
C ARG A 11 -27.36 3.22 -13.74
N LEU A 12 -28.51 3.29 -13.11
CA LEU A 12 -29.53 4.28 -13.41
C LEU A 12 -29.21 5.58 -12.66
N ILE A 13 -29.16 6.70 -13.37
CA ILE A 13 -29.01 8.04 -12.81
C ILE A 13 -30.30 8.80 -13.04
N ARG A 14 -30.84 9.41 -11.98
CA ARG A 14 -31.90 10.40 -12.10
C ARG A 14 -31.28 11.78 -12.35
N SER A 15 -31.73 12.49 -13.37
CA SER A 15 -31.38 13.90 -13.54
C SER A 15 -32.02 14.71 -12.41
N ARG A 16 -31.42 15.83 -12.04
CA ARG A 16 -32.16 16.85 -11.28
C ARG A 16 -33.34 17.31 -12.13
N PRO A 17 -34.54 17.49 -11.53
CA PRO A 17 -35.67 18.04 -12.26
C PRO A 17 -35.26 19.38 -12.87
N ALA A 18 -35.43 19.52 -14.18
CA ALA A 18 -35.19 20.77 -14.86
C ALA A 18 -36.37 21.76 -14.66
N ASP A 19 -37.51 21.24 -14.23
CA ASP A 19 -38.76 21.98 -14.08
C ASP A 19 -39.40 21.68 -12.73
N LYS A 20 -39.97 22.70 -12.09
CA LYS A 20 -40.67 22.57 -10.81
C LYS A 20 -41.94 21.72 -10.94
N ASP A 21 -42.46 21.60 -12.15
CA ASP A 21 -43.70 20.90 -12.46
C ASP A 21 -43.53 19.41 -12.79
N ASP A 22 -42.28 18.91 -12.98
CA ASP A 22 -41.99 17.48 -13.08
C ASP A 22 -40.98 17.02 -12.02
N PRO A 23 -41.44 16.73 -10.79
CA PRO A 23 -40.59 16.32 -9.68
C PRO A 23 -39.95 14.93 -9.86
N ARG A 24 -40.32 14.16 -10.89
CA ARG A 24 -39.83 12.77 -11.06
C ARG A 24 -38.47 12.66 -11.74
N GLY A 25 -37.98 13.72 -12.39
CA GLY A 25 -36.71 13.73 -13.11
C GLY A 25 -36.60 12.56 -14.12
N ARG A 26 -35.88 12.75 -15.21
CA ARG A 26 -35.65 11.69 -16.20
C ARG A 26 -34.63 10.69 -15.68
N VAL A 27 -34.92 9.40 -15.81
CA VAL A 27 -33.99 8.31 -15.48
C VAL A 27 -33.14 8.01 -16.70
N PHE A 28 -31.83 8.15 -16.55
CA PHE A 28 -30.85 7.82 -17.60
C PHE A 28 -30.04 6.60 -17.19
N VAL A 29 -29.67 5.78 -18.17
CA VAL A 29 -28.67 4.75 -17.98
C VAL A 29 -27.28 5.38 -18.10
N ALA A 30 -26.47 5.31 -17.04
CA ALA A 30 -25.08 5.78 -17.05
C ALA A 30 -24.22 4.88 -17.94
N SER A 31 -24.31 5.08 -19.24
CA SER A 31 -23.61 4.26 -20.23
C SER A 31 -23.29 5.06 -21.49
N ARG A 32 -22.30 4.60 -22.26
CA ARG A 32 -22.00 5.08 -23.60
C ARG A 32 -22.40 4.02 -24.62
N LYS A 33 -22.93 4.44 -25.75
CA LYS A 33 -23.19 3.53 -26.87
C LYS A 33 -21.86 3.26 -27.58
N TRP A 34 -21.54 2.01 -27.74
CA TRP A 34 -20.30 1.53 -28.36
C TRP A 34 -20.66 0.45 -29.40
N PRO A 35 -19.77 0.07 -30.34
CA PRO A 35 -20.11 -0.92 -31.37
C PRO A 35 -20.62 -2.22 -30.79
N GLU A 36 -19.96 -2.74 -29.75
CA GLU A 36 -20.35 -3.97 -29.06
C GLU A 36 -21.58 -3.81 -28.13
N GLY A 37 -22.14 -2.63 -28.02
CA GLY A 37 -23.29 -2.34 -27.15
C GLY A 37 -23.05 -1.22 -26.15
N ARG A 38 -23.87 -1.17 -25.09
CA ARG A 38 -23.71 -0.15 -24.05
C ARG A 38 -22.64 -0.53 -23.05
N ILE A 39 -21.67 0.38 -22.86
CA ILE A 39 -20.60 0.21 -21.86
C ILE A 39 -20.76 1.20 -20.70
N CYS A 40 -20.38 0.79 -19.47
CA CYS A 40 -20.43 1.65 -18.30
C CYS A 40 -19.33 2.73 -18.34
N SER A 41 -19.48 3.78 -17.51
CA SER A 41 -18.53 4.89 -17.45
C SER A 41 -17.11 4.45 -17.11
N GLY A 42 -16.95 3.39 -16.31
CA GLY A 42 -15.63 2.83 -15.99
C GLY A 42 -14.98 2.18 -17.21
N CYS A 43 -15.72 1.34 -17.97
CA CYS A 43 -15.22 0.72 -19.20
C CYS A 43 -14.94 1.76 -20.29
N TYR A 44 -15.77 2.79 -20.39
CA TYR A 44 -15.51 3.93 -21.29
C TYR A 44 -14.20 4.64 -20.95
N ALA A 45 -14.01 5.01 -19.68
CA ALA A 45 -12.80 5.71 -19.26
C ALA A 45 -11.54 4.84 -19.48
N ASN A 46 -11.61 3.56 -19.17
CA ASN A 46 -10.50 2.63 -19.41
C ASN A 46 -10.22 2.48 -20.91
N ALA A 47 -11.25 2.45 -21.77
CA ALA A 47 -11.07 2.37 -23.20
C ALA A 47 -10.31 3.58 -23.76
N CYS A 48 -10.61 4.77 -23.21
CA CYS A 48 -10.01 6.03 -23.64
C CYS A 48 -8.61 6.30 -23.04
N GLU A 49 -8.02 5.33 -22.34
CA GLU A 49 -6.66 5.38 -21.77
C GLU A 49 -5.74 4.29 -22.33
N VAL A 50 -6.19 3.52 -23.33
CA VAL A 50 -5.39 2.46 -23.97
C VAL A 50 -4.77 2.98 -25.25
N TYR A 51 -3.44 3.02 -25.29
CA TYR A 51 -2.66 3.38 -26.48
C TYR A 51 -1.91 2.17 -27.02
N GLY A 52 -1.71 2.13 -28.30
CA GLY A 52 -0.99 1.04 -28.96
C GLY A 52 -1.10 1.14 -30.48
N THR A 53 -0.67 0.08 -31.17
CA THR A 53 -0.77 -0.05 -32.62
C THR A 53 -2.14 -0.61 -32.99
N CYS A 54 -2.92 0.12 -33.78
CA CYS A 54 -4.23 -0.33 -34.26
C CYS A 54 -4.10 -1.59 -35.12
N ALA A 55 -4.92 -2.60 -34.84
CA ALA A 55 -4.90 -3.85 -35.57
C ALA A 55 -5.20 -3.70 -37.08
N ALA A 56 -6.06 -2.74 -37.44
CA ALA A 56 -6.46 -2.50 -38.82
C ALA A 56 -5.48 -1.56 -39.56
N CYS A 57 -5.27 -0.33 -39.08
CA CYS A 57 -4.49 0.68 -39.82
C CYS A 57 -3.01 0.72 -39.44
N ARG A 58 -2.57 -0.05 -38.43
CA ARG A 58 -1.18 -0.14 -37.93
C ARG A 58 -0.59 1.17 -37.40
N VAL A 59 -1.41 2.20 -37.21
CA VAL A 59 -0.99 3.47 -36.62
C VAL A 59 -0.98 3.33 -35.08
N HIS A 60 0.06 3.85 -34.44
CA HIS A 60 0.15 3.92 -32.98
C HIS A 60 -0.64 5.14 -32.45
N ARG A 61 -1.76 4.89 -31.77
CA ARG A 61 -2.66 5.93 -31.26
C ARG A 61 -3.59 5.37 -30.18
N LEU A 62 -4.59 6.17 -29.77
CA LEU A 62 -5.64 5.73 -28.83
C LEU A 62 -6.46 4.59 -29.45
N LEU A 63 -6.68 3.52 -28.68
CA LEU A 63 -7.37 2.30 -29.11
C LEU A 63 -8.63 2.02 -28.29
N PRO A 64 -9.69 2.81 -28.42
CA PRO A 64 -10.90 2.67 -27.62
C PRO A 64 -11.79 1.50 -28.07
N GLY A 65 -11.67 1.04 -29.31
CA GLY A 65 -12.43 -0.08 -29.89
C GLY A 65 -11.88 -1.45 -29.50
N ILE A 66 -12.75 -2.45 -29.42
CA ILE A 66 -12.40 -3.87 -29.26
C ILE A 66 -13.19 -4.65 -30.30
N GLY A 67 -12.50 -5.51 -31.07
CA GLY A 67 -13.12 -6.46 -31.99
C GLY A 67 -13.58 -7.74 -31.30
N GLU A 68 -14.22 -8.63 -32.06
CA GLU A 68 -14.75 -9.91 -31.58
C GLU A 68 -13.65 -10.82 -31.00
N ASP A 69 -12.46 -10.80 -31.61
CA ASP A 69 -11.29 -11.55 -31.17
C ASP A 69 -10.47 -10.86 -30.07
N GLY A 70 -10.98 -9.75 -29.49
CA GLY A 70 -10.29 -8.97 -28.46
C GLY A 70 -9.22 -8.01 -28.99
N GLU A 71 -9.00 -7.93 -30.29
CA GLU A 71 -8.08 -6.98 -30.93
C GLU A 71 -8.50 -5.53 -30.69
N ARG A 72 -7.52 -4.62 -30.67
CA ARG A 72 -7.74 -3.21 -30.37
C ARG A 72 -7.73 -2.36 -31.63
N PHE A 73 -8.71 -1.48 -31.74
CA PHE A 73 -8.91 -0.59 -32.86
C PHE A 73 -8.94 0.88 -32.46
N CYS A 74 -8.37 1.75 -33.30
CA CYS A 74 -8.53 3.19 -33.15
C CYS A 74 -9.98 3.64 -33.44
N THR A 75 -10.30 4.86 -33.09
CA THR A 75 -11.61 5.45 -33.28
C THR A 75 -12.17 5.27 -34.69
N ASP A 76 -11.36 5.58 -35.70
CA ASP A 76 -11.77 5.54 -37.10
C ASP A 76 -12.05 4.11 -37.58
N CYS A 77 -11.13 3.18 -37.25
CA CYS A 77 -11.28 1.77 -37.62
C CYS A 77 -12.38 1.03 -36.83
N ALA A 78 -12.76 1.56 -35.68
CA ALA A 78 -13.86 1.03 -34.86
C ALA A 78 -15.23 1.62 -35.20
N GLY A 79 -15.38 2.29 -36.33
CA GLY A 79 -16.66 2.85 -36.80
C GLY A 79 -16.96 4.26 -36.30
N GLY A 80 -15.96 5.07 -36.02
CA GLY A 80 -16.13 6.48 -35.68
C GLY A 80 -16.72 6.69 -34.27
N LEU A 81 -16.02 6.23 -33.22
CA LEU A 81 -16.49 6.30 -31.82
C LEU A 81 -16.55 7.71 -31.23
N GLY A 82 -16.18 8.72 -31.97
CA GLY A 82 -16.14 10.14 -31.58
C GLY A 82 -14.74 10.74 -31.69
N ASP A 83 -14.67 12.06 -31.54
CA ASP A 83 -13.39 12.78 -31.52
C ASP A 83 -12.81 12.79 -30.11
N PHE A 84 -11.62 12.23 -29.95
CA PHE A 84 -10.83 12.21 -28.73
C PHE A 84 -9.67 13.20 -28.76
N THR A 85 -9.55 13.99 -29.80
CA THR A 85 -8.53 15.03 -29.95
C THR A 85 -8.77 16.14 -28.92
N CYS A 86 -7.76 16.40 -28.11
CA CYS A 86 -7.85 17.48 -27.14
C CYS A 86 -7.79 18.84 -27.81
N THR A 87 -8.78 19.70 -27.55
CA THR A 87 -8.84 21.08 -28.09
C THR A 87 -7.69 21.97 -27.62
N ARG A 88 -6.95 21.55 -26.57
CA ARG A 88 -5.86 22.33 -25.97
C ARG A 88 -4.47 21.84 -26.38
N CYS A 89 -4.19 20.56 -26.32
CA CYS A 89 -2.86 20.01 -26.62
C CYS A 89 -2.77 19.27 -27.95
N GLY A 90 -3.88 19.07 -28.65
CA GLY A 90 -3.95 18.36 -29.93
C GLY A 90 -3.77 16.84 -29.84
N ASN A 91 -3.41 16.27 -28.66
CA ASN A 91 -3.23 14.84 -28.49
C ASN A 91 -4.57 14.12 -28.26
N GLU A 92 -4.67 12.89 -28.74
CA GLU A 92 -5.81 12.03 -28.40
C GLU A 92 -5.78 11.65 -26.93
N GLY A 93 -6.96 11.52 -26.29
CA GLY A 93 -7.05 11.08 -24.91
C GLY A 93 -8.46 11.12 -24.35
N TRP A 94 -8.61 10.59 -23.15
CA TRP A 94 -9.88 10.65 -22.44
C TRP A 94 -10.35 12.11 -22.29
N ASN A 95 -11.46 12.42 -22.93
CA ASN A 95 -12.08 13.73 -22.84
C ASN A 95 -12.77 13.88 -21.48
N HIS A 96 -12.21 14.74 -20.64
CA HIS A 96 -12.73 14.99 -19.28
C HIS A 96 -13.88 16.00 -19.31
N TYR A 97 -13.69 17.15 -19.98
CA TYR A 97 -14.67 18.23 -20.01
C TYR A 97 -14.45 19.15 -21.23
N ARG A 98 -15.52 19.41 -21.98
CA ARG A 98 -15.54 20.35 -23.13
C ARG A 98 -14.39 20.16 -24.12
N GLY A 99 -14.06 18.92 -24.46
CA GLY A 99 -12.99 18.65 -25.43
C GLY A 99 -11.56 18.67 -24.83
N VAL A 100 -11.39 18.99 -23.54
CA VAL A 100 -10.08 18.99 -22.89
C VAL A 100 -9.77 17.61 -22.33
N CYS A 101 -8.60 17.06 -22.66
CA CYS A 101 -8.19 15.73 -22.21
C CYS A 101 -7.85 15.70 -20.70
N GLY A 102 -7.92 14.51 -20.12
CA GLY A 102 -7.64 14.31 -18.71
C GLY A 102 -6.25 14.76 -18.28
N ARG A 103 -5.23 14.65 -19.15
CA ARG A 103 -3.87 15.12 -18.85
C ARG A 103 -3.79 16.64 -18.68
N CYS A 104 -4.43 17.40 -19.56
CA CYS A 104 -4.51 18.85 -19.43
C CYS A 104 -5.25 19.28 -18.17
N VAL A 105 -6.35 18.59 -17.84
CA VAL A 105 -7.10 18.86 -16.60
C VAL A 105 -6.29 18.49 -15.35
N LEU A 106 -5.55 17.37 -15.39
CA LEU A 106 -4.65 16.99 -14.29
C LEU A 106 -3.56 18.03 -14.09
N SER A 107 -2.95 18.51 -15.18
CA SER A 107 -1.94 19.57 -15.14
C SER A 107 -2.48 20.84 -14.48
N ASP A 108 -3.66 21.33 -14.91
CA ASP A 108 -4.27 22.52 -14.32
C ASP A 108 -4.55 22.37 -12.82
N ARG A 109 -5.17 21.24 -12.45
CA ARG A 109 -5.49 20.98 -11.05
C ARG A 109 -4.25 20.87 -10.18
N LEU A 110 -3.21 20.21 -10.69
CA LEU A 110 -1.96 20.03 -9.95
C LEU A 110 -1.19 21.35 -9.84
N THR A 111 -1.21 22.20 -10.88
CA THR A 111 -0.63 23.56 -10.83
C THR A 111 -1.25 24.35 -9.67
N VAL A 112 -2.57 24.35 -9.54
CA VAL A 112 -3.27 25.02 -8.44
C VAL A 112 -2.87 24.48 -7.06
N GLN A 113 -2.62 23.17 -6.95
CA GLN A 113 -2.26 22.55 -5.66
C GLN A 113 -0.78 22.76 -5.29
N LEU A 114 0.06 23.01 -6.27
CA LEU A 114 1.51 23.20 -6.10
C LEU A 114 1.96 24.64 -6.31
N ASP A 115 0.99 25.55 -6.41
CA ASP A 115 1.26 27.00 -6.49
C ASP A 115 1.92 27.48 -5.19
N ASP A 116 3.04 28.18 -5.34
CA ASP A 116 3.78 28.78 -4.24
C ASP A 116 3.26 30.17 -3.83
N GLY A 117 2.13 30.59 -4.38
CA GLY A 117 1.53 31.91 -4.20
C GLY A 117 1.89 32.90 -5.30
N THR A 118 2.71 32.53 -6.27
CA THR A 118 3.10 33.35 -7.41
C THR A 118 2.34 32.99 -8.71
N GLY A 119 1.44 32.05 -8.66
CA GLY A 119 0.74 31.47 -9.80
C GLY A 119 1.55 30.40 -10.54
N ARG A 120 2.63 29.91 -9.93
CA ARG A 120 3.53 28.91 -10.51
C ARG A 120 3.78 27.75 -9.56
N VAL A 121 4.12 26.61 -10.14
CA VAL A 121 4.57 25.45 -9.35
C VAL A 121 5.90 25.80 -8.67
N ARG A 122 5.99 25.53 -7.38
CA ARG A 122 7.21 25.69 -6.61
C ARG A 122 8.38 24.95 -7.29
N PRO A 123 9.55 25.63 -7.53
CA PRO A 123 10.65 25.07 -8.32
C PRO A 123 11.10 23.67 -7.86
N GLU A 124 11.18 23.44 -6.55
CA GLU A 124 11.62 22.16 -6.00
C GLU A 124 10.61 21.02 -6.22
N LEU A 125 9.35 21.35 -6.58
CA LEU A 125 8.28 20.38 -6.87
C LEU A 125 8.03 20.17 -8.36
N VAL A 126 8.78 20.82 -9.26
CA VAL A 126 8.60 20.68 -10.71
C VAL A 126 8.79 19.23 -11.17
N ALA A 127 9.82 18.54 -10.70
CA ALA A 127 10.03 17.12 -11.05
C ALA A 127 8.88 16.22 -10.57
N PHE A 128 8.29 16.51 -9.43
CA PHE A 128 7.10 15.82 -8.94
C PHE A 128 5.89 16.12 -9.80
N PHE A 129 5.67 17.40 -10.19
CA PHE A 129 4.61 17.82 -11.08
C PHE A 129 4.70 17.08 -12.42
N ASP A 130 5.87 17.11 -13.06
CA ASP A 130 6.10 16.49 -14.38
C ASP A 130 5.81 14.98 -14.33
N ARG A 131 6.27 14.30 -13.28
CA ARG A 131 6.02 12.87 -13.11
C ARG A 131 4.55 12.54 -12.95
N ILE A 132 3.80 13.32 -12.20
CA ILE A 132 2.35 13.09 -12.01
C ILE A 132 1.58 13.38 -13.30
N VAL A 133 1.90 14.45 -14.02
CA VAL A 133 1.26 14.79 -15.30
C VAL A 133 1.58 13.78 -16.40
N ALA A 134 2.79 13.19 -16.36
CA ALA A 134 3.22 12.17 -17.33
C ALA A 134 2.60 10.80 -17.13
N MET A 135 1.83 10.57 -16.03
CA MET A 135 1.25 9.25 -15.77
C MET A 135 0.36 8.74 -16.91
N ASP A 136 0.36 7.41 -17.13
CA ASP A 136 -0.41 6.78 -18.20
C ASP A 136 -1.92 6.96 -18.06
N ARG A 137 -2.41 7.06 -16.82
CA ARG A 137 -3.82 7.16 -16.48
C ARG A 137 -4.15 8.47 -15.74
N PRO A 138 -4.30 9.60 -16.45
CA PRO A 138 -4.56 10.93 -15.86
C PRO A 138 -5.79 10.96 -14.95
N ARG A 139 -6.80 10.14 -15.24
CA ARG A 139 -8.00 10.00 -14.41
C ARG A 139 -7.67 9.56 -12.98
N VAL A 140 -6.70 8.67 -12.81
CA VAL A 140 -6.27 8.21 -11.47
C VAL A 140 -5.68 9.38 -10.67
N GLY A 141 -4.86 10.21 -11.32
CA GLY A 141 -4.31 11.44 -10.74
C GLY A 141 -5.39 12.44 -10.34
N ILE A 142 -6.37 12.67 -11.23
CA ILE A 142 -7.51 13.55 -10.94
C ILE A 142 -8.32 13.06 -9.74
N LEU A 143 -8.62 11.77 -9.68
CA LEU A 143 -9.33 11.16 -8.54
C LEU A 143 -8.52 11.20 -7.25
N TRP A 144 -7.21 11.03 -7.35
CA TRP A 144 -6.30 11.17 -6.21
C TRP A 144 -6.29 12.59 -5.66
N LEU A 145 -6.16 13.61 -6.50
CA LEU A 145 -6.25 15.03 -6.10
C LEU A 145 -7.60 15.40 -5.48
N SER A 146 -8.67 14.67 -5.82
CA SER A 146 -10.01 14.91 -5.27
C SER A 146 -10.21 14.33 -3.86
N LYS A 147 -9.25 13.56 -3.33
CA LYS A 147 -9.33 13.05 -1.96
C LYS A 147 -9.09 14.17 -0.95
N PRO A 148 -9.94 14.32 0.08
CA PRO A 148 -9.93 15.49 0.96
C PRO A 148 -8.60 15.73 1.70
N HIS A 149 -7.79 14.69 1.85
CA HIS A 149 -6.50 14.77 2.56
C HIS A 149 -5.31 15.12 1.67
N VAL A 150 -5.46 15.06 0.35
CA VAL A 150 -4.34 15.30 -0.58
C VAL A 150 -4.06 16.78 -0.78
N PRO A 151 -5.06 17.64 -1.09
CA PRO A 151 -4.82 19.06 -1.29
C PRO A 151 -4.12 19.75 -0.11
N PRO A 152 -4.51 19.57 1.15
CA PRO A 152 -3.81 20.20 2.28
C PRO A 152 -2.33 19.80 2.38
N ILE A 153 -1.98 18.54 2.09
CA ILE A 153 -0.59 18.08 2.11
C ILE A 153 0.23 18.76 1.01
N LEU A 154 -0.33 18.82 -0.21
CA LEU A 154 0.36 19.44 -1.34
C LEU A 154 0.52 20.95 -1.15
N HIS A 155 -0.50 21.61 -0.61
CA HIS A 155 -0.48 23.04 -0.30
C HIS A 155 0.60 23.37 0.76
N ALA A 156 0.66 22.61 1.85
CA ALA A 156 1.70 22.79 2.88
C ALA A 156 3.12 22.65 2.31
N LEU A 157 3.32 21.74 1.35
CA LEU A 157 4.60 21.58 0.66
C LEU A 157 4.87 22.73 -0.32
N ALA A 158 3.85 23.19 -1.06
CA ALA A 158 3.98 24.27 -2.04
C ALA A 158 4.34 25.59 -1.37
N HIS A 159 3.68 25.93 -0.27
CA HIS A 159 3.91 27.17 0.48
C HIS A 159 5.10 27.12 1.44
N GLY A 160 5.80 25.97 1.55
CA GLY A 160 6.96 25.85 2.43
C GLY A 160 6.59 25.85 3.92
N GLU A 161 5.32 25.56 4.28
CA GLU A 161 4.88 25.43 5.67
C GLU A 161 5.61 24.28 6.39
N VAL A 162 6.05 23.29 5.62
CA VAL A 162 6.91 22.20 6.07
C VAL A 162 8.12 22.05 5.12
N PRO A 163 9.30 21.69 5.65
CA PRO A 163 10.46 21.44 4.79
C PRO A 163 10.25 20.19 3.92
N LEU A 164 10.82 20.22 2.71
CA LEU A 164 10.84 19.08 1.78
C LEU A 164 11.84 18.00 2.25
N THR A 165 11.58 17.42 3.41
CA THR A 165 12.37 16.36 4.05
C THR A 165 11.46 15.26 4.56
N HIS A 166 12.03 14.09 4.87
CA HIS A 166 11.25 13.01 5.47
C HIS A 166 10.64 13.40 6.81
N ASP A 167 11.36 14.18 7.60
CA ASP A 167 10.89 14.65 8.91
C ASP A 167 9.80 15.71 8.76
N GLY A 168 9.97 16.68 7.84
CA GLY A 168 8.94 17.65 7.54
C GLY A 168 7.62 17.01 7.12
N LEU A 169 7.67 16.03 6.23
CA LEU A 169 6.49 15.23 5.85
C LEU A 169 5.89 14.48 7.04
N SER A 170 6.70 14.09 8.02
CA SER A 170 6.23 13.33 9.19
C SER A 170 5.35 14.13 10.13
N SER A 171 5.39 15.46 10.06
CA SER A 171 4.51 16.35 10.83
C SER A 171 3.10 16.47 10.26
N LEU A 172 2.89 16.04 8.99
CA LEU A 172 1.60 16.11 8.31
C LEU A 172 0.71 14.91 8.60
N SER A 173 -0.60 15.08 8.37
CA SER A 173 -1.60 14.03 8.56
C SER A 173 -2.61 13.96 7.41
N PRO A 174 -3.27 12.82 7.17
CA PRO A 174 -3.13 11.54 7.89
C PRO A 174 -1.92 10.73 7.39
N PRO A 175 -1.29 9.90 8.25
CA PRO A 175 -0.02 9.23 7.94
C PRO A 175 -0.01 8.39 6.65
N LYS A 176 -1.12 7.74 6.33
CA LYS A 176 -1.24 6.93 5.10
C LYS A 176 -1.17 7.78 3.82
N SER A 177 -1.83 8.94 3.82
CA SER A 177 -1.80 9.86 2.67
C SER A 177 -0.42 10.50 2.51
N VAL A 178 0.18 10.90 3.62
CA VAL A 178 1.55 11.44 3.65
C VAL A 178 2.58 10.41 3.16
N ALA A 179 2.45 9.14 3.57
CA ALA A 179 3.32 8.08 3.09
C ALA A 179 3.23 7.90 1.57
N HIS A 180 2.03 7.97 1.00
CA HIS A 180 1.84 7.89 -0.45
C HIS A 180 2.46 9.10 -1.19
N VAL A 181 2.26 10.33 -0.67
CA VAL A 181 2.92 11.53 -1.24
C VAL A 181 4.43 11.41 -1.16
N ARG A 182 4.97 10.91 -0.04
CA ARG A 182 6.42 10.64 0.12
C ARG A 182 6.95 9.68 -0.93
N ASP A 183 6.24 8.56 -1.16
CA ASP A 183 6.63 7.57 -2.17
C ASP A 183 6.68 8.21 -3.57
N LEU A 184 5.72 9.09 -3.91
CA LEU A 184 5.69 9.81 -5.17
C LEU A 184 6.83 10.85 -5.28
N LEU A 185 7.16 11.56 -4.19
CA LEU A 185 8.29 12.50 -4.15
C LEU A 185 9.64 11.80 -4.30
N ILE A 186 9.80 10.64 -3.66
CA ILE A 186 11.00 9.78 -3.84
C ILE A 186 11.08 9.32 -5.31
N ALA A 187 9.97 8.83 -5.86
CA ALA A 187 9.93 8.37 -7.25
C ALA A 187 10.19 9.49 -8.27
N ALA A 188 9.92 10.75 -7.91
CA ALA A 188 10.23 11.94 -8.71
C ALA A 188 11.66 12.47 -8.48
N GLY A 189 12.43 11.88 -7.56
CA GLY A 189 13.78 12.35 -7.22
C GLY A 189 13.83 13.62 -6.37
N VAL A 190 12.68 14.08 -5.85
CA VAL A 190 12.59 15.26 -4.98
C VAL A 190 13.10 14.94 -3.56
N LEU A 191 12.85 13.71 -3.11
CA LEU A 191 13.36 13.20 -1.84
C LEU A 191 14.31 12.03 -2.07
N PRO A 192 15.33 11.85 -1.21
CA PRO A 192 16.19 10.68 -1.26
C PRO A 192 15.40 9.41 -0.97
N PRO A 193 15.85 8.23 -1.44
CA PRO A 193 15.21 6.96 -1.10
C PRO A 193 15.16 6.75 0.42
N ALA A 194 14.01 6.27 0.90
CA ALA A 194 13.82 5.88 2.29
C ALA A 194 12.90 4.66 2.36
N ASP A 195 13.18 3.77 3.30
CA ASP A 195 12.30 2.62 3.52
C ASP A 195 11.00 3.07 4.19
N ARG A 196 9.88 2.80 3.52
CA ARG A 196 8.54 3.21 3.96
C ARG A 196 8.17 2.65 5.34
N GLN A 197 8.49 1.38 5.59
CA GLN A 197 8.13 0.73 6.85
C GLN A 197 8.97 1.26 8.00
N LEU A 198 10.25 1.58 7.74
CA LEU A 198 11.13 2.20 8.72
C LEU A 198 10.62 3.58 9.12
N VAL A 199 10.26 4.43 8.15
CA VAL A 199 9.72 5.77 8.42
C VAL A 199 8.41 5.68 9.21
N LEU A 200 7.49 4.78 8.85
CA LEU A 200 6.24 4.57 9.58
C LEU A 200 6.47 4.06 11.00
N PHE A 201 7.50 3.24 11.20
CA PHE A 201 7.90 2.78 12.53
C PHE A 201 8.47 3.91 13.38
N GLU A 202 9.37 4.73 12.83
CA GLU A 202 9.96 5.89 13.54
C GLU A 202 8.89 6.90 13.98
N GLN A 203 7.94 7.21 13.11
CA GLN A 203 6.80 8.07 13.44
C GLN A 203 5.90 7.47 14.53
N TRP A 204 5.63 6.18 14.44
CA TRP A 204 4.86 5.49 15.47
C TRP A 204 5.60 5.49 16.80
N LEU A 205 6.90 5.22 16.78
CA LEU A 205 7.72 5.16 17.98
C LEU A 205 7.75 6.50 18.71
N ALA A 206 7.95 7.61 18.00
CA ALA A 206 7.95 8.93 18.60
C ALA A 206 6.64 9.21 19.34
N ARG A 207 5.50 9.03 18.66
CA ARG A 207 4.17 9.25 19.27
C ARG A 207 3.84 8.28 20.39
N TRP A 208 4.32 7.03 20.29
CA TRP A 208 4.08 6.05 21.33
C TRP A 208 4.89 6.34 22.60
N LEU A 209 6.14 6.78 22.46
CA LEU A 209 6.97 7.19 23.60
C LEU A 209 6.37 8.40 24.34
N GLU A 210 5.81 9.38 23.63
CA GLU A 210 5.15 10.55 24.23
C GLU A 210 3.92 10.17 25.10
N GLN A 211 3.32 9.00 24.84
CA GLN A 211 2.17 8.51 25.62
C GLN A 211 2.56 7.82 26.93
N LEU A 212 3.85 7.54 27.14
CA LEU A 212 4.33 6.90 28.36
C LEU A 212 4.44 7.92 29.48
N SER A 213 3.65 7.72 30.55
CA SER A 213 3.56 8.66 31.68
C SER A 213 4.70 8.50 32.69
N ASP A 214 5.29 7.29 32.82
CA ASP A 214 6.41 7.04 33.73
C ASP A 214 7.76 7.43 33.07
N PRO A 215 8.49 8.44 33.62
CA PRO A 215 9.78 8.87 33.07
C PRO A 215 10.87 7.79 33.10
N ALA A 216 10.86 6.91 34.10
CA ALA A 216 11.84 5.83 34.22
C ALA A 216 11.61 4.78 33.14
N GLN A 217 10.36 4.37 32.94
CA GLN A 217 9.94 3.47 31.88
C GLN A 217 10.22 4.06 30.50
N HIS A 218 9.87 5.34 30.30
CA HIS A 218 10.15 6.06 29.04
C HIS A 218 11.64 5.99 28.69
N LYS A 219 12.52 6.31 29.64
CA LYS A 219 13.98 6.28 29.42
C LYS A 219 14.52 4.89 29.05
N ILE A 220 14.00 3.83 29.70
CA ILE A 220 14.38 2.45 29.41
C ILE A 220 13.94 2.08 28.00
N LEU A 221 12.67 2.30 27.67
CA LEU A 221 12.08 1.93 26.39
C LEU A 221 12.65 2.75 25.23
N GLN A 222 12.88 4.04 25.42
CA GLN A 222 13.55 4.89 24.42
C GLN A 222 14.97 4.38 24.14
N THR A 223 15.74 4.01 25.19
CA THR A 223 17.09 3.46 25.01
C THR A 223 17.05 2.13 24.27
N TYR A 224 16.15 1.22 24.64
CA TYR A 224 15.99 -0.07 23.98
C TYR A 224 15.57 0.11 22.52
N ALA A 225 14.57 0.96 22.28
CA ALA A 225 14.08 1.24 20.94
C ALA A 225 15.18 1.79 20.03
N THR A 226 15.92 2.80 20.50
CA THR A 226 16.95 3.47 19.69
C THR A 226 18.14 2.55 19.41
N TRP A 227 18.74 1.97 20.45
CA TRP A 227 20.02 1.27 20.33
C TRP A 227 19.91 -0.21 19.97
N SER A 228 18.75 -0.81 20.10
CA SER A 228 18.53 -2.21 19.75
C SER A 228 17.57 -2.37 18.58
N VAL A 229 16.35 -1.85 18.71
CA VAL A 229 15.29 -2.11 17.72
C VAL A 229 15.53 -1.32 16.43
N LEU A 230 15.64 0.01 16.51
CA LEU A 230 15.86 0.87 15.33
C LEU A 230 17.16 0.54 14.62
N ARG A 231 18.25 0.36 15.39
CA ARG A 231 19.55 -0.01 14.79
C ARG A 231 19.44 -1.29 13.96
N ARG A 232 18.72 -2.30 14.46
CA ARG A 232 18.48 -3.55 13.71
C ARG A 232 17.60 -3.33 12.48
N LEU A 233 16.52 -2.55 12.60
CA LEU A 233 15.62 -2.27 11.48
C LEU A 233 16.33 -1.48 10.39
N ARG A 234 17.11 -0.46 10.76
CA ARG A 234 17.92 0.33 9.80
C ARG A 234 18.89 -0.55 9.03
N LYS A 235 19.63 -1.43 9.74
CA LYS A 235 20.54 -2.36 9.07
C LYS A 235 19.82 -3.28 8.08
N ILE A 236 18.61 -3.75 8.41
CA ILE A 236 17.82 -4.58 7.49
C ILE A 236 17.35 -3.74 6.29
N ALA A 237 16.99 -2.48 6.50
CA ALA A 237 16.56 -1.58 5.43
C ALA A 237 17.72 -1.20 4.49
N GLU A 238 18.97 -1.23 4.95
CA GLU A 238 20.17 -1.08 4.12
C GLU A 238 20.38 -2.28 3.18
N ASP A 239 20.08 -3.50 3.67
CA ASP A 239 20.24 -4.74 2.91
C ASP A 239 19.04 -5.02 1.95
N GLY A 240 17.91 -4.34 2.13
CA GLY A 240 16.71 -4.49 1.30
C GLY A 240 15.42 -4.01 1.98
N PRO A 241 14.27 -4.04 1.28
CA PRO A 241 13.02 -3.51 1.80
C PRO A 241 12.58 -4.15 3.14
N LEU A 242 12.22 -3.31 4.11
CA LEU A 242 11.70 -3.76 5.38
C LEU A 242 10.25 -4.28 5.19
N GLY A 243 10.07 -5.59 5.39
CA GLY A 243 8.73 -6.18 5.29
C GLY A 243 7.82 -5.75 6.46
N PRO A 244 6.50 -5.65 6.23
CA PRO A 244 5.53 -5.21 7.24
C PRO A 244 5.50 -6.09 8.50
N TYR A 245 5.82 -7.37 8.37
CA TYR A 245 5.91 -8.29 9.52
C TYR A 245 7.03 -7.91 10.49
N ARG A 246 8.18 -7.43 9.99
CA ARG A 246 9.31 -7.05 10.83
C ARG A 246 9.01 -5.78 11.62
N GLU A 247 8.38 -4.83 10.98
CA GLU A 247 7.89 -3.61 11.60
C GLU A 247 6.85 -3.90 12.68
N GLN A 248 5.85 -4.73 12.38
CA GLN A 248 4.83 -5.13 13.33
C GLN A 248 5.42 -5.91 14.52
N ALA A 249 6.35 -6.83 14.28
CA ALA A 249 7.04 -7.55 15.35
C ALA A 249 7.83 -6.62 16.28
N ALA A 250 8.46 -5.58 15.74
CA ALA A 250 9.16 -4.58 16.53
C ALA A 250 8.19 -3.79 17.44
N ARG A 251 7.03 -3.37 16.92
CA ARG A 251 5.98 -2.72 17.72
C ARG A 251 5.46 -3.63 18.82
N CYS A 252 5.17 -4.89 18.51
CA CYS A 252 4.74 -5.89 19.50
C CYS A 252 5.80 -6.09 20.59
N GLY A 253 7.08 -6.15 20.21
CA GLY A 253 8.19 -6.29 21.18
C GLY A 253 8.29 -5.11 22.14
N LEU A 254 8.16 -3.88 21.64
CA LEU A 254 8.19 -2.67 22.48
C LEU A 254 6.97 -2.59 23.43
N ARG A 255 5.77 -2.91 22.93
CA ARG A 255 4.57 -2.96 23.77
C ARG A 255 4.65 -4.05 24.84
N ALA A 256 5.18 -5.22 24.50
CA ALA A 256 5.38 -6.27 25.46
C ALA A 256 6.42 -5.89 26.54
N ALA A 257 7.49 -5.17 26.15
CA ALA A 257 8.45 -4.64 27.10
C ALA A 257 7.84 -3.61 28.05
N ALA A 258 6.98 -2.72 27.55
CA ALA A 258 6.23 -1.78 28.40
C ALA A 258 5.34 -2.52 29.39
N ALA A 259 4.52 -3.46 28.94
CA ALA A 259 3.64 -4.26 29.79
C ALA A 259 4.40 -5.03 30.88
N PHE A 260 5.58 -5.55 30.58
CA PHE A 260 6.44 -6.19 31.59
C PHE A 260 6.95 -5.18 32.63
N LEU A 261 7.34 -3.98 32.22
CA LEU A 261 7.76 -2.92 33.14
C LEU A 261 6.61 -2.43 34.02
N ASP A 262 5.39 -2.32 33.46
CA ASP A 262 4.18 -1.99 34.21
C ASP A 262 3.88 -3.05 35.30
N GLU A 263 4.02 -4.33 34.95
CA GLU A 263 3.82 -5.43 35.90
C GLU A 263 4.86 -5.40 37.02
N LEU A 264 6.13 -5.16 36.73
CA LEU A 264 7.17 -4.97 37.75
C LEU A 264 6.82 -3.79 38.67
N ALA A 265 6.44 -2.66 38.09
CA ALA A 265 6.08 -1.46 38.84
C ALA A 265 4.86 -1.69 39.74
N SER A 266 3.87 -2.47 39.32
CA SER A 266 2.71 -2.85 40.13
C SER A 266 3.07 -3.63 41.41
N HIS A 267 4.24 -4.28 41.39
CA HIS A 267 4.82 -4.96 42.54
C HIS A 267 5.87 -4.11 43.29
N GLY A 268 6.01 -2.84 42.95
CA GLY A 268 7.01 -1.94 43.56
C GLY A 268 8.45 -2.28 43.21
N VAL A 269 8.68 -2.98 42.08
CA VAL A 269 10.01 -3.40 41.61
C VAL A 269 10.36 -2.66 40.36
N ASP A 270 11.56 -2.10 40.27
CA ASP A 270 12.11 -1.55 39.04
C ASP A 270 12.92 -2.62 38.28
N LEU A 271 13.29 -2.33 37.02
CA LEU A 271 14.05 -3.27 36.19
C LEU A 271 15.40 -3.65 36.79
N ALA A 272 16.06 -2.72 37.49
CA ALA A 272 17.37 -2.94 38.12
C ALA A 272 17.25 -3.81 39.37
N GLY A 273 16.16 -3.71 40.10
CA GLY A 273 15.83 -4.51 41.26
C GLY A 273 15.14 -5.84 40.99
N CYS A 274 14.85 -6.17 39.70
CA CYS A 274 14.17 -7.38 39.30
C CYS A 274 14.95 -8.63 39.76
N ARG A 275 14.28 -9.55 40.46
CA ARG A 275 14.84 -10.79 40.97
C ARG A 275 14.35 -11.98 40.14
N GLN A 276 15.02 -13.13 40.27
CA GLN A 276 14.59 -14.34 39.57
C GLN A 276 13.12 -14.70 39.84
N ALA A 277 12.65 -14.54 41.09
CA ALA A 277 11.27 -14.82 41.45
C ALA A 277 10.25 -13.91 40.71
N ASP A 278 10.60 -12.66 40.42
CA ASP A 278 9.73 -11.74 39.63
C ASP A 278 9.64 -12.15 38.17
N LEU A 279 10.79 -12.55 37.61
CA LEU A 279 10.85 -13.08 36.24
C LEU A 279 10.11 -14.41 36.12
N ASP A 280 10.28 -15.33 37.08
CA ASP A 280 9.63 -16.65 37.08
C ASP A 280 8.12 -16.51 37.22
N ARG A 281 7.65 -15.56 38.03
CA ARG A 281 6.22 -15.21 38.16
C ARG A 281 5.63 -14.80 36.81
N TRP A 282 6.30 -13.87 36.13
CA TRP A 282 5.88 -13.44 34.79
C TRP A 282 5.91 -14.61 33.79
N LEU A 283 6.98 -15.39 33.78
CA LEU A 283 7.12 -16.55 32.90
C LEU A 283 6.05 -17.62 33.12
N ALA A 284 5.54 -17.76 34.34
CA ALA A 284 4.48 -18.73 34.66
C ALA A 284 3.13 -18.33 34.05
N THR A 285 2.85 -17.04 33.95
CA THR A 285 1.57 -16.48 33.43
C THR A 285 1.61 -16.15 31.95
N ALA A 286 2.80 -15.85 31.41
CA ALA A 286 2.97 -15.42 30.02
C ALA A 286 2.78 -16.56 29.02
N SER A 287 2.10 -16.27 27.91
CA SER A 287 2.01 -17.20 26.77
C SER A 287 3.38 -17.42 26.11
N ASP A 288 3.55 -18.54 25.42
CA ASP A 288 4.79 -18.83 24.68
C ASP A 288 5.09 -17.77 23.60
N SER A 289 4.07 -17.19 23.00
CA SER A 289 4.21 -16.06 22.06
C SER A 289 4.74 -14.80 22.77
N ALA A 290 4.22 -14.48 23.96
CA ALA A 290 4.69 -13.35 24.76
C ALA A 290 6.16 -13.54 25.19
N LYS A 291 6.53 -14.75 25.61
CA LYS A 291 7.92 -15.11 25.95
C LYS A 291 8.85 -14.90 24.76
N LYS A 292 8.49 -15.43 23.58
CA LYS A 292 9.27 -15.25 22.33
C LYS A 292 9.43 -13.77 21.96
N THR A 293 8.36 -13.00 22.12
CA THR A 293 8.32 -11.57 21.77
C THR A 293 9.19 -10.72 22.70
N LEU A 294 9.21 -11.03 23.99
CA LEU A 294 9.93 -10.26 25.02
C LEU A 294 11.40 -10.68 25.17
N TRP A 295 11.76 -11.86 24.70
CA TRP A 295 13.12 -12.40 24.80
C TRP A 295 14.24 -11.47 24.36
N PRO A 296 14.12 -10.74 23.23
CA PRO A 296 15.13 -9.78 22.82
C PRO A 296 15.33 -8.63 23.82
N PHE A 297 14.26 -8.19 24.50
CA PHE A 297 14.33 -7.18 25.53
C PHE A 297 15.11 -7.67 26.76
N PHE A 298 14.81 -8.84 27.28
CA PHE A 298 15.55 -9.45 28.40
C PHE A 298 17.03 -9.61 28.08
N THR A 299 17.34 -10.14 26.89
CA THR A 299 18.73 -10.32 26.46
C THR A 299 19.46 -8.98 26.40
N TRP A 300 18.79 -7.93 25.87
CA TRP A 300 19.33 -6.58 25.82
C TRP A 300 19.53 -5.99 27.24
N ALA A 301 18.53 -6.08 28.09
CA ALA A 301 18.53 -5.54 29.44
C ALA A 301 19.63 -6.16 30.31
N ILE A 302 19.81 -7.47 30.26
CA ILE A 302 20.89 -8.19 30.97
C ILE A 302 22.25 -7.80 30.40
N ARG A 303 22.41 -7.79 29.08
CA ARG A 303 23.67 -7.44 28.42
C ARG A 303 24.12 -6.01 28.72
N THR A 304 23.16 -5.09 28.80
CA THR A 304 23.44 -3.68 29.11
C THR A 304 23.46 -3.36 30.59
N ARG A 305 23.39 -4.39 31.48
CA ARG A 305 23.36 -4.28 32.94
C ARG A 305 22.24 -3.41 33.49
N ARG A 306 21.14 -3.30 32.76
CA ARG A 306 19.92 -2.63 33.23
C ARG A 306 19.01 -3.55 34.02
N MET A 307 19.20 -4.84 33.86
CA MET A 307 18.58 -5.92 34.60
C MET A 307 19.68 -6.83 35.14
N PRO A 308 19.57 -7.39 36.33
CA PRO A 308 20.53 -8.37 36.86
C PRO A 308 20.70 -9.56 35.91
N ARG A 309 21.78 -10.31 36.11
CA ARG A 309 21.98 -11.58 35.41
C ARG A 309 21.01 -12.62 35.96
N LEU A 310 19.88 -12.79 35.31
CA LEU A 310 18.86 -13.76 35.61
C LEU A 310 18.94 -14.96 34.66
N SER A 311 18.48 -16.10 35.11
CA SER A 311 18.38 -17.31 34.28
C SER A 311 17.16 -17.23 33.40
N LEU A 312 17.36 -17.17 32.08
CA LEU A 312 16.28 -17.22 31.10
C LEU A 312 16.12 -18.67 30.65
N PRO A 313 14.93 -19.28 30.80
CA PRO A 313 14.70 -20.64 30.29
C PRO A 313 14.82 -20.66 28.77
N PRO A 314 15.34 -21.75 28.18
CA PRO A 314 15.44 -21.84 26.73
C PRO A 314 14.05 -21.74 26.10
N LEU A 315 13.93 -20.92 25.02
CA LEU A 315 12.70 -20.88 24.25
C LEU A 315 12.41 -22.26 23.65
N ARG A 316 11.28 -22.84 23.99
CA ARG A 316 10.83 -24.08 23.36
C ARG A 316 10.73 -23.85 21.84
N ARG A 317 11.57 -24.52 21.08
CA ARG A 317 11.35 -24.71 19.66
C ARG A 317 10.28 -25.79 19.53
N GLU A 318 9.14 -25.46 19.00
CA GLU A 318 8.19 -26.48 18.59
C GLU A 318 8.91 -27.40 17.61
N THR A 319 9.00 -28.66 17.97
CA THR A 319 9.50 -29.70 17.05
C THR A 319 8.50 -29.75 15.90
N PRO A 320 8.91 -29.49 14.66
CA PRO A 320 7.98 -29.57 13.53
C PRO A 320 7.33 -30.95 13.51
N LYS A 321 6.01 -31.01 13.50
CA LYS A 321 5.29 -32.25 13.33
C LYS A 321 5.60 -32.76 11.91
N LEU A 322 6.43 -33.79 11.83
CA LEU A 322 6.75 -34.40 10.54
C LEU A 322 5.51 -35.14 10.03
N ILE A 323 5.11 -34.80 8.82
CA ILE A 323 4.04 -35.49 8.12
C ILE A 323 4.63 -36.78 7.53
N SER A 324 4.03 -37.94 7.79
CA SER A 324 4.44 -39.21 7.19
C SER A 324 4.24 -39.19 5.66
N LEU A 325 4.97 -40.00 4.93
CA LEU A 325 4.81 -40.18 3.48
C LEU A 325 3.38 -40.55 3.10
N ARG A 326 2.73 -41.38 3.93
CA ARG A 326 1.34 -41.79 3.72
C ARG A 326 0.35 -40.61 3.89
N GLU A 327 0.49 -39.83 4.94
CA GLU A 327 -0.33 -38.63 5.17
C GLU A 327 -0.10 -37.59 4.05
N ARG A 328 1.16 -37.43 3.62
CA ARG A 328 1.49 -36.53 2.50
C ARG A 328 0.83 -36.98 1.20
N ALA A 329 0.85 -38.27 0.87
CA ALA A 329 0.22 -38.79 -0.32
C ALA A 329 -1.32 -38.63 -0.27
N GLU A 330 -1.92 -38.83 0.92
CA GLU A 330 -3.35 -38.64 1.16
C GLU A 330 -3.76 -37.18 0.95
N LEU A 331 -3.00 -36.23 1.53
CA LEU A 331 -3.23 -34.80 1.34
C LEU A 331 -3.11 -34.38 -0.12
N LEU A 332 -2.08 -34.86 -0.82
CA LEU A 332 -1.91 -34.59 -2.25
C LEU A 332 -3.09 -35.09 -3.10
N ARG A 333 -3.59 -36.30 -2.80
CA ARG A 333 -4.77 -36.86 -3.48
C ARG A 333 -6.01 -35.97 -3.24
N ARG A 334 -6.25 -35.59 -1.98
CA ARG A 334 -7.39 -34.73 -1.62
C ARG A 334 -7.32 -33.37 -2.35
N ILE A 335 -6.14 -32.76 -2.44
CA ILE A 335 -5.94 -31.47 -3.13
C ILE A 335 -6.12 -31.62 -4.63
N HIS A 336 -5.70 -32.75 -5.20
CA HIS A 336 -5.82 -32.99 -6.65
C HIS A 336 -7.27 -33.23 -7.09
N VAL A 337 -8.03 -34.01 -6.31
CA VAL A 337 -9.40 -34.45 -6.64
C VAL A 337 -10.48 -33.53 -6.10
N GLY A 338 -10.20 -32.81 -4.99
CA GLY A 338 -11.20 -31.98 -4.32
C GLY A 338 -11.50 -30.67 -5.06
N ASP A 339 -12.80 -30.29 -5.09
CA ASP A 339 -13.26 -29.01 -5.64
C ASP A 339 -13.39 -27.90 -4.58
N ASP A 340 -13.02 -28.20 -3.33
CA ASP A 340 -13.22 -27.31 -2.18
C ASP A 340 -12.23 -26.13 -2.14
N MET A 341 -11.17 -26.15 -2.97
CA MET A 341 -10.09 -25.15 -2.98
C MET A 341 -10.04 -24.43 -4.32
N ASN A 342 -9.83 -23.12 -4.30
CA ASN A 342 -9.57 -22.38 -5.52
C ASN A 342 -8.19 -22.76 -6.12
N LEU A 343 -7.95 -22.42 -7.39
CA LEU A 343 -6.75 -22.81 -8.11
C LEU A 343 -5.45 -22.32 -7.41
N THR A 344 -5.46 -21.09 -6.89
CA THR A 344 -4.31 -20.50 -6.19
C THR A 344 -3.97 -21.27 -4.92
N GLU A 345 -4.96 -21.58 -4.10
CA GLU A 345 -4.79 -22.36 -2.87
C GLU A 345 -4.27 -23.75 -3.18
N ARG A 346 -4.79 -24.39 -4.23
CA ARG A 346 -4.36 -25.72 -4.71
C ARG A 346 -2.89 -25.71 -5.12
N VAL A 347 -2.46 -24.72 -5.93
CA VAL A 347 -1.07 -24.58 -6.35
C VAL A 347 -0.15 -24.35 -5.15
N ILE A 348 -0.52 -23.46 -4.23
CA ILE A 348 0.25 -23.21 -3.01
C ILE A 348 0.41 -24.48 -2.18
N ALA A 349 -0.67 -25.22 -1.97
CA ALA A 349 -0.65 -26.46 -1.20
C ALA A 349 0.21 -27.55 -1.85
N MET A 350 0.18 -27.66 -3.18
CA MET A 350 1.04 -28.56 -3.95
C MET A 350 2.52 -28.19 -3.83
N LEU A 351 2.87 -26.89 -3.95
CA LEU A 351 4.24 -26.43 -3.79
C LEU A 351 4.80 -26.72 -2.38
N ILE A 352 3.97 -26.58 -1.35
CA ILE A 352 4.36 -26.96 0.03
C ILE A 352 4.56 -28.46 0.15
N LEU A 353 3.61 -29.26 -0.31
CA LEU A 353 3.63 -30.71 -0.13
C LEU A 353 4.62 -31.43 -1.04
N LEU A 354 4.82 -31.01 -2.28
CA LEU A 354 5.74 -31.65 -3.24
C LEU A 354 7.18 -31.19 -3.04
N TYR A 355 7.38 -29.89 -2.84
CA TYR A 355 8.72 -29.29 -2.87
C TYR A 355 9.15 -28.72 -1.51
N ALA A 356 8.35 -28.90 -0.45
CA ALA A 356 8.62 -28.36 0.88
C ALA A 356 8.93 -26.85 0.87
N GLN A 357 8.34 -26.11 -0.06
CA GLN A 357 8.58 -24.68 -0.15
C GLN A 357 7.89 -23.94 0.99
N PRO A 358 8.60 -23.09 1.73
CA PRO A 358 7.97 -22.28 2.77
C PRO A 358 7.03 -21.25 2.15
N LEU A 359 5.89 -20.98 2.80
CA LEU A 359 4.88 -20.03 2.34
C LEU A 359 5.49 -18.65 2.05
N SER A 360 6.47 -18.23 2.84
CA SER A 360 7.20 -16.96 2.65
C SER A 360 8.00 -16.88 1.34
N ARG A 361 8.36 -18.00 0.74
CA ARG A 361 9.00 -18.06 -0.58
C ARG A 361 7.95 -18.09 -1.69
N ILE A 362 6.89 -18.87 -1.49
CA ILE A 362 5.79 -19.00 -2.46
C ILE A 362 5.13 -17.64 -2.72
N THR A 363 4.90 -16.83 -1.67
CA THR A 363 4.31 -15.49 -1.78
C THR A 363 5.18 -14.46 -2.51
N ARG A 364 6.42 -14.81 -2.85
CA ARG A 364 7.36 -13.95 -3.61
C ARG A 364 7.57 -14.40 -5.05
N LEU A 365 6.98 -15.52 -5.44
CA LEU A 365 7.09 -16.03 -6.82
C LEU A 365 6.39 -15.04 -7.78
N ASN A 366 7.08 -14.72 -8.84
CA ASN A 366 6.58 -13.96 -9.98
C ASN A 366 6.47 -14.89 -11.19
N ILE A 367 5.79 -14.44 -12.23
CA ILE A 367 5.64 -15.20 -13.48
C ILE A 367 6.99 -15.51 -14.14
N ASP A 368 7.97 -14.61 -13.96
CA ASP A 368 9.33 -14.75 -14.52
C ASP A 368 10.15 -15.85 -13.81
N ASP A 369 9.70 -16.33 -12.64
CA ASP A 369 10.34 -17.44 -11.92
C ASP A 369 9.87 -18.82 -12.44
N ILE A 370 8.97 -18.84 -13.43
CA ILE A 370 8.40 -20.07 -14.01
C ILE A 370 8.94 -20.26 -15.42
N THR A 371 9.69 -21.34 -15.63
CA THR A 371 10.09 -21.83 -16.95
C THR A 371 9.17 -22.99 -17.32
N LEU A 372 8.59 -22.94 -18.50
CA LEU A 372 7.88 -24.08 -19.10
C LEU A 372 8.89 -24.79 -20.02
N ASP A 373 9.30 -25.98 -19.63
CA ASP A 373 10.03 -26.86 -20.53
C ASP A 373 9.02 -27.45 -21.53
N GLU A 374 9.29 -27.28 -22.84
CA GLU A 374 8.48 -27.83 -23.93
C GLU A 374 8.64 -29.35 -24.04
#